data_b34b9575eee80e1ba0272bc778dc4be6
#
_entry.id   b34b9575eee80e1ba0272bc778dc4be6
#
_cell.length_a   1.000
_cell.length_b   1.000
_cell.length_c   1.000
_cell.angle_alpha   90.00
_cell.angle_beta   90.00
_cell.angle_gamma   90.00
#
_symmetry.space_group_name_H-M   'P 1'
#
loop_
_entity.id
_entity.type
_entity.pdbx_description
1 polymer ?
#
loop_
_entity_poly.entity_id
_entity_poly.type
_entity_poly.pdbx_seq_one_letter_code
_entity_poly.pdbx_strand_id
1 'polypeptide(L)' 'MYERSVFAITPDLWRWEIRCGGALLRCGTAPTRVAAETAVRDVINT' A
#
# COMPACT_ATOMS: atom_id res chain seq x y z
N MET A 1 13.11 1.06 9.23
CA MET A 1 12.92 0.97 7.78
C MET A 1 11.49 0.53 7.47
N TYR A 2 10.85 1.18 6.53
CA TYR A 2 9.49 0.82 6.14
C TYR A 2 9.48 -0.31 5.13
N GLU A 3 8.54 -1.21 5.31
CA GLU A 3 8.26 -2.29 4.37
C GLU A 3 6.91 -2.00 3.73
N ARG A 4 6.83 -2.13 2.43
CA ARG A 4 5.59 -1.86 1.69
C ARG A 4 5.20 -3.05 0.85
N SER A 5 3.90 -3.28 0.76
CA SER A 5 3.34 -4.37 -0.03
C SER A 5 2.16 -3.84 -0.83
N VAL A 6 2.07 -4.27 -2.08
CA VAL A 6 0.95 -3.96 -2.98
C VAL A 6 0.55 -5.27 -3.63
N PHE A 7 -0.72 -5.66 -3.50
CA PHE A 7 -1.20 -6.91 -4.06
C PHE A 7 -2.67 -6.80 -4.44
N ALA A 8 -3.06 -7.61 -5.42
CA ALA A 8 -4.44 -7.64 -5.89
C ALA A 8 -5.29 -8.51 -4.98
N ILE A 9 -6.43 -7.97 -4.53
CA ILE A 9 -7.46 -8.75 -3.85
C ILE A 9 -8.39 -9.32 -4.91
N THR A 10 -8.77 -8.49 -5.88
CA THR A 10 -9.51 -8.88 -7.08
C THR A 10 -8.83 -8.18 -8.27
N PRO A 11 -9.19 -8.49 -9.53
CA PRO A 11 -8.61 -7.78 -10.66
C PRO A 11 -8.82 -6.26 -10.62
N ASP A 12 -9.85 -5.80 -9.94
CA ASP A 12 -10.20 -4.38 -9.88
C ASP A 12 -10.01 -3.76 -8.51
N LEU A 13 -9.39 -4.48 -7.57
CA LEU A 13 -9.19 -3.98 -6.21
C LEU A 13 -7.80 -4.39 -5.73
N TRP A 14 -6.97 -3.41 -5.48
CA TRP A 14 -5.60 -3.60 -4.99
C TRP A 14 -5.50 -3.10 -3.57
N ARG A 15 -4.78 -3.86 -2.74
CA ARG A 15 -4.52 -3.47 -1.35
C ARG A 15 -3.06 -3.08 -1.20
N TRP A 16 -2.82 -2.02 -0.44
CA TRP A 16 -1.46 -1.62 -0.08
C TRP A 16 -1.33 -1.59 1.44
N GLU A 17 -0.13 -1.91 1.91
CA GLU A 17 0.20 -1.92 3.33
C GLU A 17 1.58 -1.33 3.54
N ILE A 18 1.73 -0.60 4.64
CA ILE A 18 3.02 -0.07 5.08
C ILE A 18 3.27 -0.60 6.48
N ARG A 19 4.40 -1.30 6.65
CA ARG A 19 4.80 -1.89 7.92
C ARG A 19 6.15 -1.34 8.36
N CYS A 20 6.40 -1.38 9.65
CA CYS A 20 7.69 -1.03 10.23
C CYS A 20 7.96 -1.97 11.38
N GLY A 21 9.04 -2.76 11.30
CA GLY A 21 9.39 -3.71 12.33
C GLY A 21 8.32 -4.77 12.56
N GLY A 22 7.59 -5.16 11.54
CA GLY A 22 6.51 -6.13 11.64
C GLY A 22 5.16 -5.56 12.04
N ALA A 23 5.10 -4.28 12.44
CA ALA A 23 3.83 -3.65 12.83
C ALA A 23 3.20 -2.95 11.61
N LEU A 24 1.90 -3.14 11.42
CA LEU A 24 1.15 -2.46 10.37
C LEU A 24 0.91 -1.01 10.77
N LEU A 25 1.46 -0.07 10.01
CA LEU A 25 1.31 1.36 10.28
C LEU A 25 0.13 1.96 9.52
N ARG A 26 0.04 1.69 8.23
CA ARG A 26 -1.02 2.21 7.37
C ARG A 26 -1.41 1.17 6.34
N CYS A 27 -2.64 1.25 5.87
CA CYS A 27 -3.12 0.40 4.80
C CYS A 27 -4.28 1.09 4.09
N GLY A 28 -4.61 0.59 2.90
CA GLY A 28 -5.72 1.10 2.13
C GLY A 28 -5.95 0.27 0.90
N THR A 29 -6.89 0.70 0.08
CA THR A 29 -7.21 0.02 -1.18
C THR A 29 -7.23 1.04 -2.32
N ALA A 30 -7.06 0.53 -3.54
CA ALA A 30 -7.09 1.35 -4.74
C ALA A 30 -7.60 0.51 -5.90
N PRO A 31 -8.15 1.13 -6.95
CA PRO A 31 -8.72 0.38 -8.08
C PRO A 31 -7.66 -0.22 -9.01
N THR A 32 -6.43 0.28 -8.99
CA THR A 32 -5.36 -0.20 -9.84
C THR A 32 -4.06 -0.32 -9.06
N ARG A 33 -3.12 -1.09 -9.60
CA ARG A 33 -1.79 -1.23 -9.01
C ARG A 33 -1.06 0.12 -8.95
N VAL A 34 -1.12 0.88 -10.02
CA VAL A 34 -0.45 2.19 -10.08
C VAL A 34 -1.01 3.13 -9.02
N ALA A 35 -2.33 3.15 -8.86
CA ALA A 35 -2.97 3.98 -7.84
C ALA A 35 -2.56 3.54 -6.43
N ALA A 36 -2.44 2.23 -6.20
CA ALA A 36 -1.98 1.72 -4.90
C ALA A 36 -0.53 2.11 -4.63
N GLU A 37 0.35 1.99 -5.62
CA GLU A 37 1.75 2.38 -5.47
C GLU A 37 1.89 3.88 -5.23
N THR A 38 1.07 4.70 -5.89
CA THR A 38 1.04 6.14 -5.66
C THR A 38 0.60 6.47 -4.24
N ALA A 39 -0.43 5.78 -3.74
CA ALA A 39 -0.91 5.98 -2.38
C ALA A 39 0.18 5.67 -1.35
N VAL A 40 0.90 4.57 -1.53
CA VAL A 40 2.01 4.19 -0.65
C VAL A 40 3.09 5.27 -0.65
N ARG A 41 3.48 5.73 -1.82
CA ARG A 41 4.50 6.76 -1.95
C ARG A 41 4.08 8.06 -1.27
N ASP A 42 2.83 8.46 -1.45
CA ASP A 42 2.33 9.70 -0.86
C ASP A 42 2.31 9.63 0.67
N VAL A 43 1.94 8.48 1.23
CA VAL A 43 1.94 8.29 2.68
C VAL A 43 3.37 8.35 3.23
N ILE A 44 4.33 7.70 2.57
CA ILE A 44 5.72 7.68 3.03
C ILE A 44 6.35 9.06 2.92
N ASN A 45 6.00 9.84 1.91
CA ASN A 45 6.57 11.15 1.66
C ASN A 45 5.92 12.28 2.47
N THR A 46 4.93 11.99 3.29
CA THR A 46 4.23 13.02 4.07
C THR A 46 5.03 13.50 5.27
#